data_9531a10aa9ef2bb66f464c7c2ad3ecd5
#
_entry.id   9531a10aa9ef2bb66f464c7c2ad3ecd5
#
_cell.length_a   1.000
_cell.length_b   1.000
_cell.length_c   1.000
_cell.angle_alpha   90.00
_cell.angle_beta   90.00
_cell.angle_gamma   90.00
#
_symmetry.space_group_name_H-M   'P 1'
#
loop_
_entity.id
_entity.type
_entity.pdbx_description
1 polymer ?
#
loop_
_entity_poly.entity_id
_entity_poly.type
_entity_poly.pdbx_seq_one_letter_code
_entity_poly.pdbx_strand_id
1 'polypeptide(L)'
;MKSKLEYIWLDGYQPTQSLRSKTQMSKENFSGALDEVKEWSFDGSSTEQAEGGSSDCLLQPVAIYPDPDRQNAYLVMCEVLNADGTPHASNGRATIDDDDNDFWFGFEQEYFLWDVDTQLPPGFPANGYPGPQGPYYCSVGAANAHGRDCVEEHFDLCLETGLNIEGINAEVAAGQWEFQIFAKGAKEAGDQIWIARYLLERTGEKYGYAINWHPKPFGDLDWNGSGMHANFSNGAMRTEGKEEVFTKICEEFGKNIQRHISVYGADNDQRLTGKHETQSIDEFSYGISDRGASIRIPVTTPADGWVGRLEDRRTAVSYTHLRAHETSPH
;
A
#
# COMPACT_ATOMS: atom_id res chain seq x y z
N MET A 1 10.76 -17.22 27.95
CA MET A 1 11.25 -15.84 27.72
C MET A 1 10.09 -15.01 27.19
N LYS A 2 10.00 -13.73 27.57
CA LYS A 2 8.96 -12.84 27.05
C LYS A 2 9.34 -12.29 25.68
N SER A 3 8.35 -12.07 24.84
CA SER A 3 8.50 -11.46 23.52
C SER A 3 7.99 -10.01 23.51
N LYS A 4 8.55 -9.17 22.65
CA LYS A 4 8.03 -7.84 22.35
C LYS A 4 6.89 -8.00 21.35
N LEU A 5 5.77 -7.37 21.61
CA LEU A 5 4.62 -7.29 20.71
C LEU A 5 4.44 -5.84 20.29
N GLU A 6 4.75 -5.53 19.06
CA GLU A 6 4.57 -4.20 18.48
C GLU A 6 3.18 -4.09 17.88
N TYR A 7 2.27 -3.43 18.58
CA TYR A 7 0.92 -3.15 18.11
C TYR A 7 0.98 -2.01 17.11
N ILE A 8 0.51 -2.24 15.91
CA ILE A 8 0.55 -1.31 14.77
C ILE A 8 -0.88 -1.02 14.33
N TRP A 9 -1.24 0.27 14.18
CA TRP A 9 -2.56 0.69 13.73
C TRP A 9 -2.51 1.94 12.89
N LEU A 10 -3.64 2.30 12.29
CA LEU A 10 -3.81 3.55 11.56
C LEU A 10 -4.55 4.56 12.43
N ASP A 11 -4.09 5.80 12.43
CA ASP A 11 -4.73 6.90 13.16
C ASP A 11 -6.01 7.41 12.49
N GLY A 12 -6.59 8.49 13.03
CA GLY A 12 -7.80 9.12 12.51
C GLY A 12 -7.56 10.37 11.66
N TYR A 13 -6.31 10.73 11.41
CA TYR A 13 -5.99 11.93 10.63
C TYR A 13 -6.55 11.86 9.21
N GLN A 14 -6.98 13.01 8.70
CA GLN A 14 -7.55 13.18 7.38
C GLN A 14 -6.71 14.20 6.58
N PRO A 15 -6.60 14.06 5.27
CA PRO A 15 -7.27 13.10 4.40
C PRO A 15 -6.57 11.72 4.34
N THR A 16 -5.37 11.59 4.89
CA THR A 16 -4.56 10.36 4.84
C THR A 16 -4.19 9.94 6.26
N GLN A 17 -4.49 8.69 6.60
CA GLN A 17 -4.11 8.08 7.87
C GLN A 17 -2.60 7.80 7.92
N SER A 18 -2.02 7.91 9.13
CA SER A 18 -0.63 7.55 9.39
C SER A 18 -0.52 6.33 10.28
N LEU A 19 0.59 5.61 10.13
CA LEU A 19 0.94 4.49 11.01
C LEU A 19 1.26 4.98 12.42
N ARG A 20 0.77 4.24 13.39
CA ARG A 20 1.09 4.37 14.81
C ARG A 20 1.54 3.03 15.35
N SER A 21 2.40 3.04 16.34
CA SER A 21 2.78 1.81 17.01
C SER A 21 3.12 2.02 18.48
N LYS A 22 3.00 0.92 19.25
CA LYS A 22 3.49 0.83 20.62
C LYS A 22 3.82 -0.61 20.99
N THR A 23 4.85 -0.80 21.84
CA THR A 23 5.32 -2.14 22.23
C THR A 23 4.76 -2.57 23.58
N GLN A 24 4.26 -3.80 23.69
CA GLN A 24 3.92 -4.48 24.92
C GLN A 24 4.78 -5.75 25.07
N MET A 25 5.02 -6.17 26.31
CA MET A 25 5.66 -7.46 26.57
C MET A 25 4.60 -8.57 26.68
N SER A 26 4.84 -9.68 26.00
CA SER A 26 4.00 -10.88 26.09
C SER A 26 4.07 -11.54 27.48
N LYS A 27 3.22 -12.55 27.67
CA LYS A 27 3.43 -13.54 28.74
C LYS A 27 4.71 -14.34 28.49
N GLU A 28 5.20 -15.03 29.54
CA GLU A 28 6.28 -16.01 29.38
C GLU A 28 5.85 -17.12 28.40
N ASN A 29 6.83 -17.57 27.60
CA ASN A 29 6.66 -18.66 26.63
C ASN A 29 5.57 -18.41 25.59
N PHE A 30 5.48 -17.18 25.10
CA PHE A 30 4.61 -16.81 23.99
C PHE A 30 4.96 -17.63 22.73
N SER A 31 3.96 -18.25 22.12
CA SER A 31 4.17 -19.17 20.98
C SER A 31 4.28 -18.47 19.63
N GLY A 32 3.90 -17.19 19.54
CA GLY A 32 3.74 -16.44 18.28
C GLY A 32 2.33 -16.55 17.70
N ALA A 33 1.39 -17.16 18.40
CA ALA A 33 0.02 -17.31 17.94
C ALA A 33 -0.82 -16.05 18.19
N LEU A 34 -1.65 -15.66 17.23
CA LEU A 34 -2.48 -14.46 17.30
C LEU A 34 -3.49 -14.50 18.45
N ASP A 35 -4.05 -15.66 18.76
CA ASP A 35 -5.04 -15.85 19.83
C ASP A 35 -4.45 -15.70 21.25
N GLU A 36 -3.13 -15.68 21.38
CA GLU A 36 -2.45 -15.35 22.64
C GLU A 36 -2.24 -13.84 22.82
N VAL A 37 -2.42 -13.05 21.76
CA VAL A 37 -2.24 -11.59 21.78
C VAL A 37 -3.52 -10.93 22.28
N LYS A 38 -3.39 -10.10 23.32
CA LYS A 38 -4.53 -9.46 23.96
C LYS A 38 -4.87 -8.14 23.26
N GLU A 39 -6.14 -7.80 23.30
CA GLU A 39 -6.58 -6.44 23.04
C GLU A 39 -5.88 -5.46 24.01
N TRP A 40 -5.58 -4.25 23.52
CA TRP A 40 -4.93 -3.22 24.30
C TRP A 40 -5.55 -1.84 24.04
N SER A 41 -5.71 -1.02 25.09
CA SER A 41 -6.24 0.34 24.96
C SER A 41 -5.14 1.36 24.63
N PHE A 42 -5.54 2.47 24.02
CA PHE A 42 -4.70 3.63 23.79
C PHE A 42 -5.51 4.93 23.87
N ASP A 43 -4.81 6.08 24.01
CA ASP A 43 -5.43 7.40 24.02
C ASP A 43 -5.75 7.85 22.57
N GLY A 44 -6.99 7.69 22.17
CA GLY A 44 -7.47 8.10 20.85
C GLY A 44 -7.48 9.62 20.64
N SER A 45 -7.44 10.43 21.69
CA SER A 45 -7.40 11.89 21.55
C SER A 45 -6.08 12.38 20.94
N SER A 46 -5.00 11.62 21.15
CA SER A 46 -3.68 11.91 20.58
C SER A 46 -3.51 11.44 19.13
N THR A 47 -4.52 10.79 18.57
CA THR A 47 -4.51 10.21 17.21
C THR A 47 -5.71 10.60 16.36
N GLU A 48 -6.46 11.65 16.75
CA GLU A 48 -7.69 12.11 16.08
C GLU A 48 -8.80 11.01 16.00
N GLN A 49 -8.88 10.16 17.04
CA GLN A 49 -9.83 9.03 17.09
C GLN A 49 -10.80 9.11 18.27
N ALA A 50 -10.63 10.06 19.19
CA ALA A 50 -11.54 10.28 20.29
C ALA A 50 -11.43 11.70 20.83
N GLU A 51 -12.46 12.11 21.60
CA GLU A 51 -12.43 13.38 22.35
C GLU A 51 -11.76 13.19 23.72
N GLY A 52 -11.07 14.22 24.23
CA GLY A 52 -10.33 14.15 25.49
C GLY A 52 -11.15 13.75 26.72
N GLY A 53 -12.46 13.96 26.70
CA GLY A 53 -13.36 13.56 27.78
C GLY A 53 -13.75 12.08 27.82
N SER A 54 -13.51 11.34 26.73
CA SER A 54 -13.72 9.89 26.60
C SER A 54 -12.73 9.34 25.55
N SER A 55 -11.46 9.28 25.96
CA SER A 55 -10.35 9.14 25.01
C SER A 55 -9.92 7.71 24.73
N ASP A 56 -10.42 6.72 25.44
CA ASP A 56 -9.98 5.32 25.27
C ASP A 56 -10.53 4.72 23.97
N CYS A 57 -9.61 4.28 23.12
CA CYS A 57 -9.88 3.38 22.01
C CYS A 57 -9.17 2.04 22.23
N LEU A 58 -9.60 0.99 21.52
CA LEU A 58 -9.09 -0.36 21.66
C LEU A 58 -8.35 -0.77 20.38
N LEU A 59 -7.26 -1.50 20.55
CA LEU A 59 -6.50 -2.17 19.50
C LEU A 59 -6.84 -3.65 19.51
N GLN A 60 -7.59 -4.11 18.52
CA GLN A 60 -7.92 -5.51 18.31
C GLN A 60 -6.89 -6.14 17.38
N PRO A 61 -6.06 -7.09 17.86
CA PRO A 61 -5.13 -7.81 17.00
C PRO A 61 -5.84 -8.58 15.88
N VAL A 62 -5.38 -8.44 14.62
CA VAL A 62 -5.97 -9.10 13.46
C VAL A 62 -4.98 -9.91 12.64
N ALA A 63 -3.68 -9.59 12.72
CA ALA A 63 -2.61 -10.38 12.12
C ALA A 63 -1.33 -10.27 12.95
N ILE A 64 -0.47 -11.27 12.87
CA ILE A 64 0.81 -11.31 13.59
C ILE A 64 1.90 -11.85 12.67
N TYR A 65 3.07 -11.22 12.74
CA TYR A 65 4.24 -11.56 11.94
C TYR A 65 5.49 -11.55 12.82
N PRO A 66 6.51 -12.37 12.55
CA PRO A 66 7.81 -12.22 13.22
C PRO A 66 8.40 -10.84 12.86
N ASP A 67 9.11 -10.25 13.81
CA ASP A 67 9.87 -9.01 13.61
C ASP A 67 11.36 -9.37 13.49
N PRO A 68 11.93 -9.38 12.28
CA PRO A 68 13.32 -9.79 12.08
C PRO A 68 14.33 -8.76 12.57
N ASP A 69 13.92 -7.49 12.67
CA ASP A 69 14.79 -6.38 13.10
C ASP A 69 15.06 -6.39 14.61
N ARG A 70 14.25 -7.07 15.40
CA ARG A 70 14.35 -7.10 16.86
C ARG A 70 14.27 -8.53 17.42
N GLN A 71 15.17 -8.86 18.34
CA GLN A 71 15.17 -10.18 19.00
C GLN A 71 13.90 -10.41 19.82
N ASN A 72 13.32 -11.61 19.69
CA ASN A 72 12.08 -12.01 20.39
C ASN A 72 10.96 -10.97 20.22
N ALA A 73 10.65 -10.64 18.99
CA ALA A 73 9.67 -9.62 18.66
C ALA A 73 8.70 -10.08 17.58
N TYR A 74 7.50 -9.50 17.62
CA TYR A 74 6.45 -9.71 16.64
C TYR A 74 5.78 -8.39 16.31
N LEU A 75 5.43 -8.22 15.05
CA LEU A 75 4.59 -7.15 14.53
C LEU A 75 3.14 -7.61 14.60
N VAL A 76 2.29 -6.83 15.23
CA VAL A 76 0.87 -7.14 15.43
C VAL A 76 0.03 -6.07 14.76
N MET A 77 -0.56 -6.39 13.61
CA MET A 77 -1.51 -5.50 12.95
C MET A 77 -2.81 -5.48 13.72
N CYS A 78 -3.36 -4.27 13.93
CA CYS A 78 -4.56 -4.05 14.74
C CYS A 78 -5.62 -3.25 14.02
N GLU A 79 -6.86 -3.61 14.24
CA GLU A 79 -8.03 -2.76 14.03
C GLU A 79 -8.26 -1.83 15.22
N VAL A 80 -8.83 -0.66 14.95
CA VAL A 80 -9.25 0.27 16.00
C VAL A 80 -10.74 0.11 16.28
N LEU A 81 -11.07 -0.07 17.56
CA LEU A 81 -12.44 -0.14 18.04
C LEU A 81 -12.71 1.01 19.01
N ASN A 82 -13.98 1.39 19.11
CA ASN A 82 -14.48 2.24 20.18
C ASN A 82 -14.38 1.51 21.54
N ALA A 83 -14.50 2.25 22.64
CA ALA A 83 -14.46 1.68 23.98
C ALA A 83 -15.56 0.62 24.26
N ASP A 84 -16.63 0.62 23.51
CA ASP A 84 -17.71 -0.37 23.58
C ASP A 84 -17.49 -1.62 22.71
N GLY A 85 -16.32 -1.70 22.02
CA GLY A 85 -15.96 -2.81 21.15
C GLY A 85 -16.52 -2.74 19.72
N THR A 86 -17.25 -1.68 19.36
CA THR A 86 -17.70 -1.47 17.98
C THR A 86 -16.57 -0.93 17.12
N PRO A 87 -16.55 -1.23 15.79
CA PRO A 87 -15.53 -0.67 14.90
C PRO A 87 -15.52 0.87 14.95
N HIS A 88 -14.33 1.46 15.11
CA HIS A 88 -14.18 2.90 15.06
C HIS A 88 -14.43 3.43 13.63
N ALA A 89 -14.89 4.68 13.49
CA ALA A 89 -15.18 5.30 12.19
C ALA A 89 -13.96 5.35 11.24
N SER A 90 -12.74 5.40 11.78
CA SER A 90 -11.49 5.34 11.01
C SER A 90 -11.04 3.93 10.61
N ASN A 91 -11.75 2.88 11.08
CA ASN A 91 -11.41 1.50 10.82
C ASN A 91 -11.95 1.05 9.45
N GLY A 92 -11.19 1.32 8.39
CA GLY A 92 -11.55 0.91 7.04
C GLY A 92 -11.54 -0.61 6.84
N ARG A 93 -10.67 -1.34 7.54
CA ARG A 93 -10.59 -2.80 7.43
C ARG A 93 -11.89 -3.50 7.82
N ALA A 94 -12.59 -2.99 8.83
CA ALA A 94 -13.89 -3.53 9.25
C ALA A 94 -15.00 -3.38 8.19
N THR A 95 -14.79 -2.55 7.17
CA THR A 95 -15.75 -2.38 6.07
C THR A 95 -15.48 -3.30 4.88
N ILE A 96 -14.43 -4.09 4.92
CA ILE A 96 -14.06 -5.03 3.86
C ILE A 96 -14.85 -6.31 4.02
N ASP A 97 -15.60 -6.68 2.98
CA ASP A 97 -16.24 -7.97 2.84
C ASP A 97 -15.31 -8.89 2.06
N ASP A 98 -14.86 -9.98 2.67
CA ASP A 98 -13.82 -10.86 2.16
C ASP A 98 -14.15 -12.32 2.51
N ASP A 99 -15.41 -12.67 2.45
CA ASP A 99 -15.90 -13.95 2.96
C ASP A 99 -15.46 -15.15 2.13
N ASP A 100 -15.19 -14.98 0.83
CA ASP A 100 -14.89 -16.08 -0.09
C ASP A 100 -13.40 -16.17 -0.51
N ASN A 101 -12.55 -15.18 -0.19
CA ASN A 101 -11.15 -15.11 -0.60
C ASN A 101 -10.91 -15.37 -2.11
N ASP A 102 -11.92 -15.20 -2.96
CA ASP A 102 -11.79 -15.47 -4.40
C ASP A 102 -10.90 -14.44 -5.10
N PHE A 103 -10.86 -13.21 -4.59
CA PHE A 103 -10.00 -12.17 -5.16
C PHE A 103 -8.54 -12.33 -4.70
N TRP A 104 -7.64 -12.28 -5.68
CA TRP A 104 -6.20 -12.18 -5.48
C TRP A 104 -5.76 -10.78 -5.87
N PHE A 105 -4.85 -10.21 -5.07
CA PHE A 105 -4.34 -8.86 -5.28
C PHE A 105 -2.82 -8.86 -5.38
N GLY A 106 -2.31 -8.00 -6.28
CA GLY A 106 -0.89 -7.68 -6.38
C GLY A 106 -0.75 -6.17 -6.44
N PHE A 107 -0.05 -5.58 -5.47
CA PHE A 107 0.16 -4.14 -5.40
C PHE A 107 1.55 -3.77 -5.85
N GLU A 108 1.63 -2.76 -6.70
CA GLU A 108 2.85 -2.08 -7.12
C GLU A 108 2.91 -0.77 -6.34
N GLN A 109 3.54 -0.80 -5.16
CA GLN A 109 3.59 0.35 -4.26
C GLN A 109 4.78 1.20 -4.57
N GLU A 110 4.57 2.33 -5.24
CA GLU A 110 5.57 3.36 -5.45
C GLU A 110 5.70 4.25 -4.20
N TYR A 111 6.87 4.87 -4.04
CA TYR A 111 7.18 5.83 -2.98
C TYR A 111 8.43 6.62 -3.32
N PHE A 112 8.63 7.77 -2.67
CA PHE A 112 9.90 8.47 -2.68
C PHE A 112 10.61 8.32 -1.34
N LEU A 113 11.89 8.03 -1.38
CA LEU A 113 12.78 8.30 -0.27
C LEU A 113 12.95 9.82 -0.17
N TRP A 114 12.88 10.37 1.03
CA TRP A 114 12.99 11.81 1.28
C TRP A 114 14.03 12.05 2.35
N ASP A 115 15.19 12.56 1.97
CA ASP A 115 16.28 12.83 2.91
C ASP A 115 15.86 13.90 3.90
N VAL A 116 15.97 13.61 5.21
CA VAL A 116 15.45 14.49 6.28
C VAL A 116 16.28 15.74 6.47
N ASP A 117 17.54 15.75 6.06
CA ASP A 117 18.45 16.90 6.20
C ASP A 117 18.30 17.87 5.04
N THR A 118 18.23 17.34 3.81
CA THR A 118 18.12 18.16 2.59
C THR A 118 16.71 18.52 2.22
N GLN A 119 15.72 17.79 2.71
CA GLN A 119 14.30 17.89 2.34
C GLN A 119 14.06 17.65 0.84
N LEU A 120 14.86 16.77 0.23
CA LEU A 120 14.80 16.38 -1.18
C LEU A 120 15.00 14.86 -1.29
N PRO A 121 14.52 14.22 -2.37
CA PRO A 121 14.88 12.84 -2.64
C PRO A 121 16.40 12.67 -2.86
N PRO A 122 16.99 11.55 -2.45
CA PRO A 122 18.40 11.27 -2.74
C PRO A 122 18.63 11.26 -4.26
N GLY A 123 19.77 11.85 -4.66
CA GLY A 123 20.10 12.06 -6.07
C GLY A 123 19.63 13.39 -6.67
N PHE A 124 18.82 14.16 -5.95
CA PHE A 124 18.51 15.53 -6.36
C PHE A 124 19.71 16.45 -6.05
N PRO A 125 20.09 17.33 -7.00
CA PRO A 125 21.14 18.30 -6.73
C PRO A 125 20.67 19.35 -5.71
N ALA A 126 21.57 19.83 -4.86
CA ALA A 126 21.25 20.75 -3.77
C ALA A 126 20.59 22.09 -4.21
N ASN A 127 20.72 22.47 -5.47
CA ASN A 127 20.24 23.73 -6.02
C ASN A 127 19.21 23.56 -7.16
N GLY A 128 18.59 22.39 -7.27
CA GLY A 128 17.59 22.16 -8.31
C GLY A 128 17.19 20.69 -8.45
N TYR A 129 16.43 20.42 -9.50
CA TYR A 129 15.98 19.07 -9.84
C TYR A 129 17.03 18.38 -10.72
N PRO A 130 17.14 17.03 -10.67
CA PRO A 130 17.98 16.26 -11.57
C PRO A 130 17.47 16.37 -13.01
N GLY A 131 18.22 15.79 -13.95
CA GLY A 131 17.81 15.71 -15.35
C GLY A 131 16.43 15.05 -15.53
N PRO A 132 15.87 15.12 -16.75
CA PRO A 132 14.57 14.52 -17.06
C PRO A 132 14.49 13.07 -16.65
N GLN A 133 13.27 12.59 -16.37
CA GLN A 133 12.97 11.19 -16.08
C GLN A 133 13.47 10.26 -17.18
N GLY A 134 13.72 8.98 -16.84
CA GLY A 134 14.13 7.93 -17.76
C GLY A 134 15.40 7.22 -17.35
N PRO A 135 16.53 7.91 -17.05
CA PRO A 135 17.77 7.21 -16.64
C PRO A 135 17.65 6.42 -15.33
N TYR A 136 16.63 6.72 -14.53
CA TYR A 136 16.46 6.16 -13.18
C TYR A 136 15.66 4.85 -13.16
N TYR A 137 14.78 4.64 -14.14
CA TYR A 137 13.92 3.46 -14.19
C TYR A 137 14.75 2.17 -14.32
N CYS A 138 14.57 1.25 -13.37
CA CYS A 138 15.32 -0.02 -13.29
C CYS A 138 16.84 0.18 -13.37
N SER A 139 17.34 1.33 -12.91
CA SER A 139 18.74 1.72 -13.08
C SER A 139 19.70 0.92 -12.20
N VAL A 140 20.95 0.89 -12.63
CA VAL A 140 22.09 0.36 -11.87
C VAL A 140 23.22 1.38 -11.82
N GLY A 141 24.01 1.31 -10.75
CA GLY A 141 25.16 2.18 -10.56
C GLY A 141 24.84 3.45 -9.77
N ALA A 142 25.85 3.97 -9.09
CA ALA A 142 25.72 5.06 -8.12
C ALA A 142 25.24 6.40 -8.72
N ALA A 143 25.34 6.56 -10.04
CA ALA A 143 24.89 7.78 -10.70
C ALA A 143 23.36 7.90 -10.83
N ASN A 144 22.65 6.77 -10.80
CA ASN A 144 21.22 6.74 -11.08
C ASN A 144 20.39 6.00 -10.01
N ALA A 145 20.95 4.98 -9.36
CA ALA A 145 20.26 4.23 -8.31
C ALA A 145 20.58 4.82 -6.93
N HIS A 146 19.66 5.62 -6.41
CA HIS A 146 19.86 6.34 -5.14
C HIS A 146 19.01 5.71 -4.03
N GLY A 147 19.62 5.49 -2.84
CA GLY A 147 18.94 4.92 -1.67
C GLY A 147 18.79 3.39 -1.69
N ARG A 148 19.48 2.68 -2.59
CA ARG A 148 19.38 1.23 -2.76
C ARG A 148 19.58 0.42 -1.48
N ASP A 149 20.55 0.78 -0.64
CA ASP A 149 20.83 0.05 0.60
C ASP A 149 19.62 0.02 1.54
N CYS A 150 18.91 1.14 1.65
CA CYS A 150 17.66 1.22 2.41
C CYS A 150 16.56 0.32 1.81
N VAL A 151 16.42 0.35 0.50
CA VAL A 151 15.38 -0.41 -0.22
C VAL A 151 15.64 -1.92 -0.16
N GLU A 152 16.88 -2.36 -0.30
CA GLU A 152 17.24 -3.78 -0.21
C GLU A 152 17.14 -4.29 1.23
N GLU A 153 17.52 -3.51 2.24
CA GLU A 153 17.28 -3.89 3.65
C GLU A 153 15.78 -4.03 3.94
N HIS A 154 14.95 -3.10 3.44
CA HIS A 154 13.49 -3.22 3.55
C HIS A 154 12.97 -4.50 2.89
N PHE A 155 13.45 -4.82 1.69
CA PHE A 155 13.07 -6.04 0.97
C PHE A 155 13.41 -7.30 1.74
N ASP A 156 14.64 -7.39 2.28
CA ASP A 156 15.09 -8.52 3.09
C ASP A 156 14.25 -8.66 4.37
N LEU A 157 13.95 -7.55 5.07
CA LEU A 157 13.08 -7.56 6.24
C LEU A 157 11.66 -8.04 5.91
N CYS A 158 11.10 -7.66 4.77
CA CYS A 158 9.79 -8.15 4.33
C CYS A 158 9.80 -9.66 4.08
N LEU A 159 10.86 -10.19 3.46
CA LEU A 159 11.03 -11.64 3.24
C LEU A 159 11.16 -12.40 4.58
N GLU A 160 11.99 -11.90 5.50
CA GLU A 160 12.20 -12.51 6.82
C GLU A 160 10.94 -12.42 7.71
N THR A 161 10.12 -11.38 7.53
CA THR A 161 8.81 -11.22 8.17
C THR A 161 7.80 -12.24 7.63
N GLY A 162 8.07 -12.82 6.46
CA GLY A 162 7.18 -13.78 5.79
C GLY A 162 6.07 -13.12 4.98
N LEU A 163 6.23 -11.84 4.59
CA LEU A 163 5.34 -11.19 3.65
C LEU A 163 5.54 -11.76 2.24
N ASN A 164 4.47 -11.80 1.46
CA ASN A 164 4.53 -12.23 0.06
C ASN A 164 5.02 -11.07 -0.83
N ILE A 165 6.23 -10.60 -0.56
CA ILE A 165 6.87 -9.58 -1.39
C ILE A 165 7.40 -10.24 -2.67
N GLU A 166 7.07 -9.66 -3.83
CA GLU A 166 7.32 -10.25 -5.15
C GLU A 166 8.51 -9.59 -5.87
N GLY A 167 8.82 -8.34 -5.52
CA GLY A 167 9.92 -7.63 -6.16
C GLY A 167 10.08 -6.19 -5.70
N ILE A 168 11.17 -5.59 -6.19
CA ILE A 168 11.49 -4.16 -6.06
C ILE A 168 12.08 -3.64 -7.36
N ASN A 169 11.87 -2.37 -7.67
CA ASN A 169 12.58 -1.68 -8.74
C ASN A 169 12.71 -0.18 -8.45
N ALA A 170 13.74 0.43 -9.01
CA ALA A 170 13.84 1.88 -9.07
C ALA A 170 12.85 2.41 -10.11
N GLU A 171 12.18 3.50 -9.79
CA GLU A 171 11.18 4.14 -10.61
C GLU A 171 11.76 5.30 -11.45
N VAL A 172 10.90 5.99 -12.21
CA VAL A 172 11.32 6.93 -13.25
C VAL A 172 12.00 8.19 -12.72
N ALA A 173 11.81 8.53 -11.45
CA ALA A 173 12.44 9.68 -10.81
C ALA A 173 13.60 9.26 -9.89
N ALA A 174 14.58 10.14 -9.71
CA ALA A 174 15.66 9.92 -8.75
C ALA A 174 15.09 9.77 -7.33
N GLY A 175 15.50 8.73 -6.61
CA GLY A 175 15.02 8.43 -5.26
C GLY A 175 13.58 7.88 -5.19
N GLN A 176 12.94 7.64 -6.33
CA GLN A 176 11.66 6.95 -6.41
C GLN A 176 11.89 5.45 -6.58
N TRP A 177 11.14 4.67 -5.82
CA TRP A 177 11.20 3.21 -5.79
C TRP A 177 9.81 2.61 -5.73
N GLU A 178 9.74 1.32 -6.05
CA GLU A 178 8.54 0.51 -5.98
C GLU A 178 8.85 -0.82 -5.29
N PHE A 179 7.93 -1.31 -4.47
CA PHE A 179 7.91 -2.70 -4.07
C PHE A 179 6.58 -3.36 -4.47
N GLN A 180 6.60 -4.66 -4.74
CA GLN A 180 5.43 -5.41 -5.13
C GLN A 180 5.07 -6.43 -4.05
N ILE A 181 3.78 -6.49 -3.70
CA ILE A 181 3.25 -7.44 -2.71
C ILE A 181 2.05 -8.17 -3.28
N PHE A 182 1.94 -9.46 -2.98
CA PHE A 182 0.84 -10.31 -3.40
C PHE A 182 0.09 -10.88 -2.20
N ALA A 183 -1.24 -10.97 -2.29
CA ALA A 183 -2.05 -11.66 -1.29
C ALA A 183 -3.32 -12.26 -1.90
N LYS A 184 -3.87 -13.26 -1.19
CA LYS A 184 -5.18 -13.86 -1.48
C LYS A 184 -6.17 -13.36 -0.45
N GLY A 185 -7.19 -12.64 -0.92
CA GLY A 185 -8.14 -11.97 -0.06
C GLY A 185 -7.76 -10.51 0.24
N ALA A 186 -8.78 -9.66 0.38
CA ALA A 186 -8.62 -8.23 0.51
C ALA A 186 -8.06 -7.81 1.89
N LYS A 187 -8.49 -8.51 2.97
CA LYS A 187 -7.98 -8.23 4.32
C LYS A 187 -6.51 -8.58 4.45
N GLU A 188 -6.11 -9.76 3.96
CA GLU A 188 -4.70 -10.18 3.97
C GLU A 188 -3.83 -9.21 3.15
N ALA A 189 -4.32 -8.80 1.99
CA ALA A 189 -3.61 -7.85 1.15
C ALA A 189 -3.40 -6.49 1.86
N GLY A 190 -4.43 -5.98 2.50
CA GLY A 190 -4.36 -4.76 3.32
C GLY A 190 -3.40 -4.89 4.51
N ASP A 191 -3.47 -5.99 5.25
CA ASP A 191 -2.60 -6.25 6.40
C ASP A 191 -1.13 -6.32 5.95
N GLN A 192 -0.81 -7.06 4.89
CA GLN A 192 0.56 -7.18 4.39
C GLN A 192 1.12 -5.87 3.84
N ILE A 193 0.33 -5.08 3.10
CA ILE A 193 0.81 -3.78 2.57
C ILE A 193 1.14 -2.81 3.73
N TRP A 194 0.35 -2.81 4.80
CA TRP A 194 0.60 -1.95 5.95
C TRP A 194 1.81 -2.39 6.77
N ILE A 195 2.04 -3.68 6.93
CA ILE A 195 3.27 -4.20 7.56
C ILE A 195 4.49 -3.88 6.70
N ALA A 196 4.41 -4.02 5.38
CA ALA A 196 5.50 -3.62 4.48
C ALA A 196 5.80 -2.12 4.57
N ARG A 197 4.77 -1.25 4.60
CA ARG A 197 4.94 0.19 4.82
C ARG A 197 5.57 0.49 6.19
N TYR A 198 5.12 -0.19 7.25
CA TYR A 198 5.72 -0.04 8.58
C TYR A 198 7.21 -0.37 8.58
N LEU A 199 7.58 -1.50 7.98
CA LEU A 199 8.99 -1.91 7.85
C LEU A 199 9.80 -0.88 7.05
N LEU A 200 9.23 -0.31 5.98
CA LEU A 200 9.90 0.71 5.18
C LEU A 200 10.12 2.01 5.97
N GLU A 201 9.12 2.48 6.71
CA GLU A 201 9.27 3.65 7.60
C GLU A 201 10.36 3.41 8.66
N ARG A 202 10.37 2.22 9.29
CA ARG A 202 11.38 1.85 10.29
C ARG A 202 12.78 1.73 9.69
N THR A 203 12.89 1.21 8.47
CA THR A 203 14.16 1.16 7.75
C THR A 203 14.62 2.56 7.37
N GLY A 204 13.70 3.40 6.87
CA GLY A 204 13.98 4.81 6.57
C GLY A 204 14.59 5.57 7.75
N GLU A 205 14.08 5.35 8.98
CA GLU A 205 14.65 5.95 10.21
C GLU A 205 16.16 5.66 10.37
N LYS A 206 16.62 4.47 9.99
CA LYS A 206 18.04 4.07 10.10
C LYS A 206 18.93 4.82 9.10
N TYR A 207 18.37 5.12 7.93
CA TYR A 207 19.09 5.76 6.82
C TYR A 207 18.89 7.28 6.75
N GLY A 208 18.07 7.87 7.65
CA GLY A 208 17.75 9.28 7.61
C GLY A 208 16.79 9.65 6.46
N TYR A 209 15.97 8.72 6.04
CA TYR A 209 14.92 8.94 5.05
C TYR A 209 13.53 8.91 5.69
N ALA A 210 12.74 9.95 5.44
CA ALA A 210 11.29 9.88 5.53
C ALA A 210 10.75 9.25 4.25
N ILE A 211 9.64 8.53 4.35
CA ILE A 211 8.97 7.95 3.18
C ILE A 211 7.85 8.88 2.74
N ASN A 212 7.91 9.32 1.49
CA ASN A 212 6.92 10.23 0.95
C ASN A 212 5.85 9.45 0.17
N TRP A 213 4.64 9.43 0.74
CA TRP A 213 3.45 8.77 0.19
C TRP A 213 2.51 9.74 -0.56
N HIS A 214 3.02 10.88 -1.00
CA HIS A 214 2.20 11.83 -1.76
C HIS A 214 2.11 11.42 -3.24
N PRO A 215 0.91 11.40 -3.85
CA PRO A 215 0.74 10.94 -5.23
C PRO A 215 1.41 11.88 -6.27
N LYS A 216 1.67 13.14 -5.93
CA LYS A 216 2.36 14.10 -6.78
C LYS A 216 3.28 15.02 -5.95
N PRO A 217 4.42 14.51 -5.42
CA PRO A 217 5.24 15.24 -4.44
C PRO A 217 5.89 16.52 -4.99
N PHE A 218 5.98 16.66 -6.30
CA PHE A 218 6.54 17.86 -6.97
C PHE A 218 5.50 18.76 -7.62
N GLY A 219 4.21 18.59 -7.28
CA GLY A 219 3.12 19.41 -7.81
C GLY A 219 3.01 19.38 -9.34
N ASP A 220 2.89 20.55 -9.96
CA ASP A 220 2.66 20.68 -11.41
C ASP A 220 3.91 20.48 -12.29
N LEU A 221 5.03 20.07 -11.72
CA LEU A 221 6.23 19.79 -12.51
C LEU A 221 6.02 18.62 -13.45
N ASP A 222 6.77 18.62 -14.56
CA ASP A 222 6.69 17.60 -15.61
C ASP A 222 7.35 16.28 -15.17
N TRP A 223 6.83 15.70 -14.08
CA TRP A 223 7.27 14.45 -13.47
C TRP A 223 6.08 13.53 -13.25
N ASN A 224 6.30 12.20 -13.38
CA ASN A 224 5.29 11.24 -13.00
C ASN A 224 4.92 11.43 -11.52
N GLY A 225 3.71 11.04 -11.18
CA GLY A 225 3.31 10.88 -9.79
C GLY A 225 3.72 9.52 -9.27
N SER A 226 3.27 9.21 -8.06
CA SER A 226 3.37 7.89 -7.46
C SER A 226 2.00 7.25 -7.30
N GLY A 227 1.89 5.99 -7.72
CA GLY A 227 0.68 5.17 -7.62
C GLY A 227 0.88 3.97 -6.72
N MET A 228 -0.22 3.31 -6.39
CA MET A 228 -0.23 1.94 -5.90
C MET A 228 -1.08 1.11 -6.85
N HIS A 229 -0.55 0.79 -8.03
CA HIS A 229 -1.32 0.05 -9.03
C HIS A 229 -1.82 -1.26 -8.44
N ALA A 230 -3.13 -1.50 -8.58
CA ALA A 230 -3.77 -2.68 -8.03
C ALA A 230 -4.00 -3.72 -9.12
N ASN A 231 -3.17 -4.74 -9.17
CA ASN A 231 -3.43 -5.94 -9.95
C ASN A 231 -4.44 -6.79 -9.19
N PHE A 232 -5.44 -7.30 -9.88
CA PHE A 232 -6.43 -8.17 -9.26
C PHE A 232 -6.97 -9.22 -10.23
N SER A 233 -7.43 -10.34 -9.67
CA SER A 233 -8.15 -11.37 -10.40
C SER A 233 -9.12 -12.10 -9.49
N ASN A 234 -10.21 -12.59 -10.07
CA ASN A 234 -11.12 -13.53 -9.43
C ASN A 234 -11.03 -14.91 -10.08
N GLY A 235 -11.77 -15.90 -9.59
CA GLY A 235 -11.75 -17.28 -10.11
C GLY A 235 -12.08 -17.38 -11.58
N ALA A 236 -13.06 -16.63 -12.06
CA ALA A 236 -13.45 -16.63 -13.47
C ALA A 236 -12.30 -16.13 -14.37
N MET A 237 -11.63 -15.04 -13.99
CA MET A 237 -10.47 -14.51 -14.72
C MET A 237 -9.30 -15.49 -14.77
N ARG A 238 -9.15 -16.34 -13.75
CA ARG A 238 -8.05 -17.31 -13.65
C ARG A 238 -8.35 -18.64 -14.36
N THR A 239 -9.60 -18.95 -14.72
CA THR A 239 -9.97 -20.30 -15.15
C THR A 239 -10.82 -20.39 -16.41
N GLU A 240 -11.62 -19.37 -16.77
CA GLU A 240 -12.59 -19.51 -17.86
C GLU A 240 -12.01 -19.35 -19.26
N GLY A 241 -10.91 -18.60 -19.43
CA GLY A 241 -10.30 -18.38 -20.74
C GLY A 241 -11.21 -17.63 -21.71
N LYS A 242 -11.90 -16.58 -21.26
CA LYS A 242 -12.86 -15.82 -22.06
C LYS A 242 -12.62 -14.32 -21.97
N GLU A 243 -12.52 -13.66 -23.11
CA GLU A 243 -12.42 -12.21 -23.22
C GLU A 243 -13.58 -11.48 -22.53
N GLU A 244 -14.79 -12.00 -22.66
CA GLU A 244 -15.99 -11.40 -22.11
C GLU A 244 -15.97 -11.25 -20.59
N VAL A 245 -15.22 -12.09 -19.87
CA VAL A 245 -15.04 -11.97 -18.41
C VAL A 245 -14.31 -10.66 -18.09
N PHE A 246 -13.23 -10.38 -18.79
CA PHE A 246 -12.41 -9.17 -18.57
C PHE A 246 -13.12 -7.90 -19.02
N THR A 247 -13.71 -7.91 -20.21
CA THR A 247 -14.41 -6.75 -20.77
C THR A 247 -15.60 -6.35 -19.91
N LYS A 248 -16.39 -7.32 -19.43
CA LYS A 248 -17.52 -7.08 -18.53
C LYS A 248 -17.07 -6.42 -17.21
N ILE A 249 -15.98 -6.89 -16.60
CA ILE A 249 -15.43 -6.30 -15.38
C ILE A 249 -14.98 -4.86 -15.67
N CYS A 250 -14.26 -4.61 -16.76
CA CYS A 250 -13.84 -3.26 -17.13
C CYS A 250 -15.04 -2.32 -17.36
N GLU A 251 -16.10 -2.79 -18.02
CA GLU A 251 -17.33 -2.02 -18.23
C GLU A 251 -18.02 -1.65 -16.90
N GLU A 252 -18.06 -2.58 -15.93
CA GLU A 252 -18.62 -2.31 -14.61
C GLU A 252 -17.76 -1.32 -13.82
N PHE A 253 -16.44 -1.38 -13.93
CA PHE A 253 -15.55 -0.37 -13.37
C PHE A 253 -15.82 1.01 -13.97
N GLY A 254 -16.07 1.09 -15.28
CA GLY A 254 -16.45 2.32 -15.96
C GLY A 254 -17.75 2.94 -15.46
N LYS A 255 -18.73 2.13 -15.05
CA LYS A 255 -19.99 2.62 -14.47
C LYS A 255 -19.83 3.15 -13.03
N ASN A 256 -18.78 2.77 -12.34
CA ASN A 256 -18.54 3.05 -10.91
C ASN A 256 -17.37 4.01 -10.65
N ILE A 257 -16.97 4.83 -11.62
CA ILE A 257 -15.77 5.71 -11.52
C ILE A 257 -15.75 6.50 -10.22
N GLN A 258 -16.81 7.26 -9.95
CA GLN A 258 -16.87 8.17 -8.79
C GLN A 258 -16.79 7.41 -7.45
N ARG A 259 -17.42 6.24 -7.37
CA ARG A 259 -17.35 5.39 -6.20
C ARG A 259 -15.91 4.90 -5.95
N HIS A 260 -15.20 4.49 -7.00
CA HIS A 260 -13.82 4.04 -6.92
C HIS A 260 -12.89 5.18 -6.51
N ILE A 261 -12.95 6.30 -7.25
CA ILE A 261 -12.09 7.48 -6.98
C ILE A 261 -12.25 7.98 -5.53
N SER A 262 -13.47 7.95 -4.98
CA SER A 262 -13.71 8.42 -3.61
C SER A 262 -12.95 7.65 -2.52
N VAL A 263 -12.40 6.47 -2.84
CA VAL A 263 -11.66 5.62 -1.89
C VAL A 263 -10.22 5.32 -2.34
N TYR A 264 -9.81 5.78 -3.52
CA TYR A 264 -8.48 5.50 -4.09
C TYR A 264 -7.34 6.37 -3.57
N GLY A 265 -7.57 7.14 -2.52
CA GLY A 265 -6.57 7.94 -1.85
C GLY A 265 -6.70 9.44 -2.13
N ALA A 266 -6.18 10.23 -1.20
CA ALA A 266 -6.20 11.69 -1.28
C ALA A 266 -5.26 12.22 -2.38
N ASP A 267 -5.53 13.44 -2.84
CA ASP A 267 -4.72 14.20 -3.82
C ASP A 267 -4.49 13.47 -5.16
N ASN A 268 -5.33 12.48 -5.47
CA ASN A 268 -5.20 11.66 -6.67
C ASN A 268 -5.58 12.43 -7.95
N ASP A 269 -6.32 13.52 -7.84
CA ASP A 269 -6.60 14.48 -8.89
C ASP A 269 -5.34 15.18 -9.40
N GLN A 270 -4.34 15.37 -8.54
CA GLN A 270 -3.04 15.92 -8.93
C GLN A 270 -2.22 14.96 -9.80
N ARG A 271 -2.48 13.65 -9.68
CA ARG A 271 -1.79 12.61 -10.44
C ARG A 271 -2.56 12.19 -11.70
N LEU A 272 -3.88 11.99 -11.61
CA LEU A 272 -4.73 11.52 -12.71
C LEU A 272 -5.15 12.68 -13.62
N THR A 273 -4.25 13.14 -14.46
CA THR A 273 -4.42 14.35 -15.28
C THR A 273 -4.59 14.09 -16.77
N GLY A 274 -4.56 12.84 -17.22
CA GLY A 274 -4.50 12.47 -18.64
C GLY A 274 -3.12 12.66 -19.26
N LYS A 275 -2.10 12.90 -18.42
CA LYS A 275 -0.68 13.00 -18.80
C LYS A 275 0.15 12.04 -17.95
N HIS A 276 1.44 11.89 -18.29
CA HIS A 276 2.37 11.06 -17.48
C HIS A 276 1.88 9.63 -17.27
N GLU A 277 1.40 8.99 -18.34
CA GLU A 277 0.91 7.61 -18.33
C GLU A 277 -0.30 7.38 -17.40
N THR A 278 -1.15 8.38 -17.22
CA THR A 278 -2.42 8.27 -16.48
C THR A 278 -3.61 8.69 -17.35
N GLN A 279 -4.78 8.10 -17.11
CA GLN A 279 -6.04 8.67 -17.59
C GLN A 279 -6.46 9.85 -16.71
N SER A 280 -7.27 10.76 -17.24
CA SER A 280 -7.91 11.82 -16.45
C SER A 280 -8.82 11.23 -15.38
N ILE A 281 -8.88 11.86 -14.21
CA ILE A 281 -9.68 11.41 -13.08
C ILE A 281 -11.18 11.32 -13.40
N ASP A 282 -11.66 12.14 -14.33
CA ASP A 282 -13.07 12.21 -14.75
C ASP A 282 -13.41 11.27 -15.92
N GLU A 283 -12.40 10.61 -16.49
CA GLU A 283 -12.56 9.74 -17.66
C GLU A 283 -12.19 8.29 -17.31
N PHE A 284 -12.76 7.37 -18.09
CA PHE A 284 -12.48 5.95 -17.95
C PHE A 284 -12.16 5.32 -19.31
N SER A 285 -11.10 4.55 -19.32
CA SER A 285 -10.72 3.73 -20.48
C SER A 285 -10.07 2.43 -20.00
N TYR A 286 -10.05 1.43 -20.87
CA TYR A 286 -9.28 0.22 -20.67
C TYR A 286 -8.68 -0.26 -21.99
N GLY A 287 -7.55 -0.96 -21.92
CA GLY A 287 -6.90 -1.47 -23.12
C GLY A 287 -5.77 -2.45 -22.85
N ILE A 288 -5.47 -3.28 -23.86
CA ILE A 288 -4.35 -4.23 -23.81
C ILE A 288 -3.04 -3.45 -23.90
N SER A 289 -2.15 -3.64 -22.92
CA SER A 289 -0.84 -2.98 -22.81
C SER A 289 -0.89 -1.44 -22.80
N ASP A 290 -2.06 -0.86 -22.54
CA ASP A 290 -2.26 0.59 -22.55
C ASP A 290 -1.95 1.17 -21.16
N ARG A 291 -0.80 1.83 -21.03
CA ARG A 291 -0.38 2.50 -19.78
C ARG A 291 -1.11 3.82 -19.52
N GLY A 292 -1.73 4.41 -20.53
CA GLY A 292 -2.56 5.62 -20.40
C GLY A 292 -4.01 5.33 -20.01
N ALA A 293 -4.42 4.05 -19.93
CA ALA A 293 -5.76 3.68 -19.57
C ALA A 293 -5.97 3.64 -18.04
N SER A 294 -7.23 3.74 -17.62
CA SER A 294 -7.66 3.53 -16.23
C SER A 294 -7.41 2.10 -15.79
N ILE A 295 -7.78 1.14 -16.63
CA ILE A 295 -7.54 -0.30 -16.43
C ILE A 295 -6.68 -0.82 -17.58
N ARG A 296 -5.53 -1.36 -17.24
CA ARG A 296 -4.66 -2.04 -18.19
C ARG A 296 -4.94 -3.54 -18.16
N ILE A 297 -5.10 -4.14 -19.35
CA ILE A 297 -5.08 -5.58 -19.54
C ILE A 297 -3.65 -5.96 -19.88
N PRO A 298 -2.91 -6.68 -19.00
CA PRO A 298 -1.54 -7.10 -19.30
C PRO A 298 -1.49 -7.93 -20.59
N VAL A 299 -0.42 -7.76 -21.39
CA VAL A 299 -0.27 -8.47 -22.67
C VAL A 299 -0.28 -10.00 -22.50
N THR A 300 0.11 -10.50 -21.36
CA THR A 300 0.08 -11.94 -21.02
C THR A 300 -1.33 -12.48 -20.92
N THR A 301 -2.31 -11.69 -20.46
CA THR A 301 -3.70 -12.13 -20.31
C THR A 301 -4.30 -12.65 -21.63
N PRO A 302 -4.34 -11.90 -22.75
CA PRO A 302 -4.79 -12.45 -24.03
C PRO A 302 -3.82 -13.49 -24.61
N ALA A 303 -2.51 -13.36 -24.38
CA ALA A 303 -1.53 -14.34 -24.87
C ALA A 303 -1.71 -15.73 -24.24
N ASP A 304 -2.12 -15.77 -22.98
CA ASP A 304 -2.41 -16.98 -22.22
C ASP A 304 -3.88 -17.45 -22.39
N GLY A 305 -4.55 -16.99 -23.47
CA GLY A 305 -5.91 -17.41 -23.80
C GLY A 305 -6.98 -16.80 -22.88
N TRP A 306 -6.81 -15.57 -22.47
CA TRP A 306 -7.70 -14.84 -21.56
C TRP A 306 -7.79 -15.48 -20.16
N VAL A 307 -6.64 -15.89 -19.67
CA VAL A 307 -6.41 -16.30 -18.28
C VAL A 307 -5.40 -15.35 -17.67
N GLY A 308 -5.73 -14.68 -16.56
CA GLY A 308 -4.81 -13.71 -15.98
C GLY A 308 -5.46 -12.70 -15.03
N ARG A 309 -5.03 -11.44 -15.13
CA ARG A 309 -5.41 -10.36 -14.23
C ARG A 309 -5.71 -9.07 -14.98
N LEU A 310 -6.29 -8.12 -14.27
CA LEU A 310 -6.38 -6.69 -14.61
C LEU A 310 -5.48 -5.87 -13.70
N GLU A 311 -5.02 -4.74 -14.19
CA GLU A 311 -4.26 -3.73 -13.44
C GLU A 311 -5.06 -2.44 -13.38
N ASP A 312 -5.59 -2.08 -12.20
CA ASP A 312 -6.18 -0.76 -11.97
C ASP A 312 -5.07 0.26 -11.66
N ARG A 313 -4.88 1.20 -12.56
CA ARG A 313 -3.82 2.21 -12.51
C ARG A 313 -4.26 3.51 -11.83
N ARG A 314 -5.51 3.58 -11.38
CA ARG A 314 -6.09 4.81 -10.80
C ARG A 314 -5.79 5.00 -9.32
N THR A 315 -5.37 3.96 -8.60
CA THR A 315 -5.10 4.04 -7.16
C THR A 315 -3.87 4.86 -6.84
N ALA A 316 -3.97 5.77 -5.87
CA ALA A 316 -2.85 6.56 -5.38
C ALA A 316 -1.99 5.78 -4.38
N VAL A 317 -0.77 6.22 -4.13
CA VAL A 317 0.13 5.66 -3.09
C VAL A 317 -0.50 5.69 -1.69
N SER A 318 -1.40 6.63 -1.43
CA SER A 318 -2.15 6.76 -0.19
C SER A 318 -3.38 5.85 -0.08
N TYR A 319 -3.67 5.03 -1.11
CA TYR A 319 -4.75 4.06 -1.07
C TYR A 319 -4.54 3.05 0.05
N THR A 320 -5.46 3.01 0.99
CA THR A 320 -5.28 2.28 2.25
C THR A 320 -6.22 1.10 2.41
N HIS A 321 -7.34 1.11 1.69
CA HIS A 321 -8.41 0.14 1.84
C HIS A 321 -8.85 -0.37 0.48
N LEU A 322 -8.84 -1.68 0.28
CA LEU A 322 -9.15 -2.36 -1.00
C LEU A 322 -10.63 -2.35 -1.37
N ARG A 323 -11.40 -1.52 -0.72
CA ARG A 323 -12.86 -1.45 -0.74
C ARG A 323 -13.49 -1.37 -2.13
N ALA A 324 -12.83 -0.73 -3.07
CA ALA A 324 -13.39 -0.59 -4.42
C ALA A 324 -13.29 -1.87 -5.25
N HIS A 325 -12.21 -2.65 -5.06
CA HIS A 325 -11.98 -3.87 -5.83
C HIS A 325 -12.81 -5.04 -5.33
N GLU A 326 -13.05 -5.15 -4.04
CA GLU A 326 -13.91 -6.18 -3.45
C GLU A 326 -15.39 -6.04 -3.84
N THR A 327 -15.82 -4.84 -4.19
CA THR A 327 -17.22 -4.56 -4.60
C THR A 327 -17.45 -4.65 -6.11
N SER A 328 -16.47 -5.13 -6.87
CA SER A 328 -16.67 -5.40 -8.30
C SER A 328 -17.71 -6.50 -8.47
N PRO A 329 -18.70 -6.35 -9.36
CA PRO A 329 -19.76 -7.33 -9.50
C PRO A 329 -19.20 -8.67 -9.99
N HIS A 330 -19.66 -9.73 -9.38
CA HIS A 330 -19.40 -11.12 -9.74
C HIS A 330 -20.00 -11.47 -11.11
#